data_b4004856c81404c32c071b1c15c09eeb
#
_entry.id   b4004856c81404c32c071b1c15c09eeb
#
_cell.length_a   1.000
_cell.length_b   1.000
_cell.length_c   1.000
_cell.angle_alpha   90.00
_cell.angle_beta   90.00
_cell.angle_gamma   90.00
#
_symmetry.space_group_name_H-M   'P 1'
#
loop_
_entity.id
_entity.type
_entity.pdbx_description
1 polymer ?
#
loop_
_entity_poly.entity_id
_entity_poly.type
_entity_poly.pdbx_seq_one_letter_code
_entity_poly.pdbx_strand_id
1 'polypeptide(L)'
;TSGSGLLAEVRYEVVGDTLIFNMTIEEPGFEFTKGVETYDITAIKNYLFEHPQIRKLKLTGPGGSGEAGTAIGANLLLHDIDTDAFGECLSACANIFLAGRKRTLAPNSTLGFHRPWIVKETEKKFYEANRVEENWVDEFDYVTLVYEDAIEDIVEGIRFMRSRGVEMDFILKILSTSSFDMWEPTREELHEAGVLTKLN
;
A
#
# COMPACT_ATOMS: atom_id res chain seq x y z
N THR A 1 -27.16 -21.73 -5.91
CA THR A 1 -27.42 -20.33 -5.66
C THR A 1 -26.08 -19.65 -5.59
N SER A 2 -25.70 -18.99 -6.69
CA SER A 2 -24.48 -18.23 -6.84
C SER A 2 -24.51 -17.00 -5.94
N GLY A 3 -23.68 -16.98 -4.92
CA GLY A 3 -23.40 -15.79 -4.13
C GLY A 3 -22.58 -14.81 -4.97
N SER A 4 -23.24 -13.85 -5.60
CA SER A 4 -22.59 -12.64 -6.03
C SER A 4 -22.10 -11.93 -4.77
N GLY A 5 -20.81 -11.98 -4.50
CA GLY A 5 -20.23 -11.20 -3.41
C GLY A 5 -20.47 -9.73 -3.69
N LEU A 6 -21.45 -9.15 -3.00
CA LEU A 6 -21.58 -7.71 -2.92
C LEU A 6 -20.25 -7.18 -2.38
N LEU A 7 -19.64 -6.28 -3.12
CA LEU A 7 -18.56 -5.44 -2.60
C LEU A 7 -19.10 -4.73 -1.36
N ALA A 8 -18.36 -4.75 -0.26
CA ALA A 8 -18.74 -4.03 0.93
C ALA A 8 -19.08 -2.58 0.54
N GLU A 9 -20.28 -2.13 0.89
CA GLU A 9 -20.73 -0.74 0.67
C GLU A 9 -20.07 0.23 1.66
N VAL A 10 -19.16 -0.28 2.49
CA VAL A 10 -18.45 0.44 3.54
C VAL A 10 -16.95 0.28 3.36
N ARG A 11 -16.19 1.23 3.90
CA ARG A 11 -14.73 1.24 3.81
C ARG A 11 -14.09 0.11 4.61
N TYR A 12 -14.63 -0.18 5.81
CA TYR A 12 -14.15 -1.25 6.68
C TYR A 12 -15.31 -2.16 7.10
N GLU A 13 -15.09 -3.46 7.04
CA GLU A 13 -16.07 -4.45 7.51
C GLU A 13 -15.33 -5.64 8.13
N VAL A 14 -15.78 -6.10 9.30
CA VAL A 14 -15.27 -7.32 9.93
C VAL A 14 -16.22 -8.47 9.68
N VAL A 15 -15.75 -9.50 8.99
CA VAL A 15 -16.52 -10.72 8.70
C VAL A 15 -15.74 -11.93 9.24
N GLY A 16 -16.17 -12.46 10.38
CA GLY A 16 -15.48 -13.55 11.05
C GLY A 16 -14.06 -13.18 11.48
N ASP A 17 -13.06 -13.79 10.89
CA ASP A 17 -11.63 -13.53 11.12
C ASP A 17 -10.98 -12.63 10.06
N THR A 18 -11.79 -12.01 9.21
CA THR A 18 -11.33 -11.20 8.09
C THR A 18 -11.78 -9.75 8.26
N LEU A 19 -10.84 -8.82 8.20
CA LEU A 19 -11.10 -7.40 8.00
C LEU A 19 -11.10 -7.11 6.50
N ILE A 20 -12.18 -6.55 5.98
CA ILE A 20 -12.27 -6.05 4.61
C ILE A 20 -11.93 -4.57 4.63
N PHE A 21 -10.98 -4.15 3.81
CA PHE A 21 -10.59 -2.76 3.59
C PHE A 21 -10.81 -2.38 2.14
N ASN A 22 -11.88 -1.64 1.90
CA ASN A 22 -12.26 -1.16 0.58
C ASN A 22 -11.87 0.32 0.40
N MET A 23 -10.70 0.57 -0.15
CA MET A 23 -10.17 1.90 -0.42
C MET A 23 -10.90 2.63 -1.57
N THR A 24 -11.84 1.99 -2.26
CA THR A 24 -12.68 2.66 -3.27
C THR A 24 -13.81 3.48 -2.65
N ILE A 25 -14.10 3.26 -1.36
CA ILE A 25 -15.13 3.95 -0.61
C ILE A 25 -14.52 5.16 0.12
N GLU A 26 -15.13 6.32 -0.04
CA GLU A 26 -14.74 7.53 0.67
C GLU A 26 -15.23 7.50 2.12
N GLU A 27 -14.40 7.97 3.05
CA GLU A 27 -14.84 8.16 4.43
C GLU A 27 -15.65 9.45 4.53
N PRO A 28 -16.89 9.42 5.08
CA PRO A 28 -17.68 10.62 5.23
C PRO A 28 -16.99 11.67 6.09
N GLY A 29 -16.90 12.90 5.59
CA GLY A 29 -16.30 14.04 6.31
C GLY A 29 -14.85 14.36 5.93
N PHE A 30 -14.25 13.59 5.03
CA PHE A 30 -12.93 13.90 4.46
C PHE A 30 -13.08 14.30 2.99
N GLU A 31 -12.31 15.32 2.57
CA GLU A 31 -12.31 15.83 1.18
C GLU A 31 -11.51 14.93 0.21
N PHE A 32 -11.03 13.80 0.69
CA PHE A 32 -10.09 12.99 -0.07
C PHE A 32 -10.79 12.04 -1.04
N THR A 33 -10.16 11.97 -2.20
CA THR A 33 -10.45 10.99 -3.23
C THR A 33 -10.21 9.57 -2.72
N LYS A 34 -10.77 8.60 -3.42
CA LYS A 34 -10.55 7.16 -3.17
C LYS A 34 -9.06 6.81 -3.05
N GLY A 35 -8.70 6.01 -2.06
CA GLY A 35 -7.32 5.61 -1.82
C GLY A 35 -7.02 5.36 -0.34
N VAL A 36 -5.80 4.89 -0.04
CA VAL A 36 -5.32 4.77 1.35
C VAL A 36 -4.78 6.12 1.82
N GLU A 37 -5.11 6.49 3.05
CA GLU A 37 -4.78 7.76 3.67
C GLU A 37 -4.22 7.57 5.08
N THR A 38 -3.63 8.61 5.65
CA THR A 38 -2.98 8.54 6.96
C THR A 38 -3.95 8.18 8.10
N TYR A 39 -5.22 8.55 8.02
CA TYR A 39 -6.23 8.15 9.01
C TYR A 39 -6.51 6.63 8.99
N ASP A 40 -6.30 5.95 7.86
CA ASP A 40 -6.47 4.50 7.76
C ASP A 40 -5.47 3.74 8.65
N ILE A 41 -4.30 4.33 8.94
CA ILE A 41 -3.31 3.75 9.85
C ILE A 41 -3.94 3.51 11.22
N THR A 42 -4.58 4.56 11.77
CA THR A 42 -5.25 4.49 13.08
C THR A 42 -6.46 3.57 13.03
N ALA A 43 -7.26 3.64 11.96
CA ALA A 43 -8.43 2.78 11.77
C ALA A 43 -8.05 1.29 11.76
N ILE A 44 -7.11 0.88 10.92
CA ILE A 44 -6.65 -0.52 10.83
C ILE A 44 -6.08 -0.99 12.16
N LYS A 45 -5.23 -0.17 12.81
CA LYS A 45 -4.68 -0.48 14.13
C LYS A 45 -5.77 -0.72 15.17
N ASN A 46 -6.81 0.13 15.21
CA ASN A 46 -7.93 -0.03 16.13
C ASN A 46 -8.73 -1.30 15.83
N TYR A 47 -9.03 -1.60 14.57
CA TYR A 47 -9.71 -2.85 14.19
C TYR A 47 -8.93 -4.09 14.62
N LEU A 48 -7.61 -4.12 14.42
CA LEU A 48 -6.78 -5.25 14.85
C LEU A 48 -6.73 -5.39 16.38
N PHE A 49 -6.77 -4.28 17.12
CA PHE A 49 -6.78 -4.27 18.58
C PHE A 49 -8.15 -4.70 19.14
N GLU A 50 -9.25 -4.15 18.61
CA GLU A 50 -10.62 -4.42 19.09
C GLU A 50 -11.14 -5.79 18.66
N HIS A 51 -10.59 -6.36 17.57
CA HIS A 51 -10.97 -7.64 17.00
C HIS A 51 -9.78 -8.61 16.94
N PRO A 52 -9.31 -9.12 18.10
CA PRO A 52 -8.11 -9.97 18.16
C PRO A 52 -8.24 -11.31 17.42
N GLN A 53 -9.44 -11.67 16.96
CA GLN A 53 -9.69 -12.82 16.10
C GLN A 53 -9.28 -12.60 14.64
N ILE A 54 -9.03 -11.35 14.20
CA ILE A 54 -8.64 -11.08 12.81
C ILE A 54 -7.31 -11.76 12.48
N ARG A 55 -7.29 -12.48 11.36
CA ARG A 55 -6.13 -13.19 10.81
C ARG A 55 -5.88 -12.85 9.35
N LYS A 56 -6.81 -12.16 8.71
CA LYS A 56 -6.76 -11.81 7.30
C LYS A 56 -7.21 -10.37 7.07
N LEU A 57 -6.48 -9.68 6.21
CA LEU A 57 -6.91 -8.43 5.59
C LEU A 57 -7.27 -8.71 4.14
N LYS A 58 -8.53 -8.46 3.76
CA LYS A 58 -8.99 -8.48 2.39
C LYS A 58 -9.08 -7.06 1.86
N LEU A 59 -8.39 -6.74 0.75
CA LEU A 59 -8.18 -5.36 0.34
C LEU A 59 -8.37 -5.14 -1.17
N THR A 60 -8.86 -3.95 -1.51
CA THR A 60 -9.01 -3.44 -2.88
C THR A 60 -8.88 -1.93 -2.90
N GLY A 61 -8.37 -1.37 -3.99
CA GLY A 61 -8.33 0.08 -4.21
C GLY A 61 -7.22 0.58 -5.11
N PRO A 62 -7.28 1.86 -5.46
CA PRO A 62 -6.37 2.48 -6.43
C PRO A 62 -4.96 2.78 -5.89
N GLY A 63 -4.73 2.63 -4.60
CA GLY A 63 -3.50 3.05 -3.95
C GLY A 63 -3.71 4.26 -3.05
N GLY A 64 -2.86 5.27 -3.10
CA GLY A 64 -2.90 6.49 -2.29
C GLY A 64 -1.57 6.77 -1.59
N SER A 65 -1.60 7.21 -0.33
CA SER A 65 -0.40 7.55 0.44
C SER A 65 0.54 6.35 0.61
N GLY A 66 1.78 6.49 0.13
CA GLY A 66 2.85 5.50 0.32
C GLY A 66 3.22 5.34 1.79
N GLU A 67 3.29 6.43 2.55
CA GLU A 67 3.53 6.45 3.98
C GLU A 67 2.47 5.64 4.74
N ALA A 68 1.18 5.90 4.46
CA ALA A 68 0.10 5.15 5.07
C ALA A 68 0.16 3.66 4.72
N GLY A 69 0.44 3.33 3.46
CA GLY A 69 0.63 1.94 3.01
C GLY A 69 1.74 1.23 3.77
N THR A 70 2.88 1.88 3.95
CA THR A 70 4.04 1.35 4.70
C THR A 70 3.68 1.14 6.18
N ALA A 71 3.06 2.13 6.82
CA ALA A 71 2.69 2.05 8.24
C ALA A 71 1.63 0.96 8.50
N ILE A 72 0.64 0.81 7.60
CA ILE A 72 -0.35 -0.28 7.67
C ILE A 72 0.37 -1.63 7.49
N GLY A 73 1.24 -1.74 6.49
CA GLY A 73 2.04 -2.95 6.26
C GLY A 73 2.83 -3.38 7.50
N ALA A 74 3.48 -2.44 8.19
CA ALA A 74 4.19 -2.71 9.43
C ALA A 74 3.26 -3.27 10.54
N ASN A 75 2.05 -2.74 10.67
CA ASN A 75 1.06 -3.28 11.61
C ASN A 75 0.63 -4.71 11.24
N LEU A 76 0.45 -5.01 9.96
CA LEU A 76 0.11 -6.37 9.51
C LEU A 76 1.22 -7.38 9.86
N LEU A 77 2.49 -6.98 9.71
CA LEU A 77 3.65 -7.81 10.08
C LEU A 77 3.68 -8.12 11.57
N LEU A 78 3.41 -7.13 12.43
CA LEU A 78 3.38 -7.31 13.89
C LEU A 78 2.29 -8.28 14.35
N HIS A 79 1.21 -8.42 13.58
CA HIS A 79 0.06 -9.27 13.93
C HIS A 79 -0.01 -10.56 13.11
N ASP A 80 1.01 -10.89 12.29
CA ASP A 80 1.03 -12.10 11.43
C ASP A 80 -0.21 -12.25 10.54
N ILE A 81 -0.70 -11.14 9.97
CA ILE A 81 -1.92 -11.08 9.16
C ILE A 81 -1.64 -11.63 7.75
N ASP A 82 -2.55 -12.46 7.25
CA ASP A 82 -2.59 -12.88 5.84
C ASP A 82 -3.28 -11.78 5.00
N THR A 83 -2.93 -11.64 3.72
CA THR A 83 -3.59 -10.69 2.81
C THR A 83 -4.26 -11.39 1.64
N ASP A 84 -5.42 -10.88 1.22
CA ASP A 84 -6.17 -11.34 0.06
C ASP A 84 -6.64 -10.12 -0.75
N ALA A 85 -6.10 -9.94 -1.96
CA ALA A 85 -6.52 -8.83 -2.81
C ALA A 85 -7.68 -9.25 -3.71
N PHE A 86 -8.64 -8.34 -3.93
CA PHE A 86 -9.78 -8.54 -4.82
C PHE A 86 -10.05 -7.29 -5.67
N GLY A 87 -10.63 -7.48 -6.87
CA GLY A 87 -10.78 -6.39 -7.82
C GLY A 87 -9.42 -5.82 -8.23
N GLU A 88 -9.27 -4.53 -8.20
CA GLU A 88 -8.00 -3.84 -8.45
C GLU A 88 -7.33 -3.48 -7.11
N CYS A 89 -6.06 -3.85 -6.95
CA CYS A 89 -5.25 -3.44 -5.81
C CYS A 89 -3.93 -2.88 -6.36
N LEU A 90 -3.87 -1.56 -6.49
CA LEU A 90 -2.83 -0.85 -7.22
C LEU A 90 -1.95 -0.03 -6.28
N SER A 91 -0.69 0.20 -6.65
CA SER A 91 0.23 1.12 -5.96
C SER A 91 0.33 0.84 -4.46
N ALA A 92 0.01 1.79 -3.57
CA ALA A 92 0.07 1.61 -2.12
C ALA A 92 -0.80 0.45 -1.60
N CYS A 93 -1.92 0.10 -2.28
CA CYS A 93 -2.69 -1.12 -1.99
C CYS A 93 -1.82 -2.38 -2.18
N ALA A 94 -1.07 -2.47 -3.28
CA ALA A 94 -0.18 -3.60 -3.54
C ALA A 94 0.99 -3.66 -2.52
N ASN A 95 1.46 -2.51 -2.02
CA ASN A 95 2.46 -2.47 -0.96
C ASN A 95 1.92 -3.03 0.36
N ILE A 96 0.69 -2.65 0.76
CA ILE A 96 0.01 -3.24 1.92
C ILE A 96 -0.15 -4.75 1.74
N PHE A 97 -0.57 -5.19 0.54
CA PHE A 97 -0.73 -6.61 0.21
C PHE A 97 0.56 -7.40 0.43
N LEU A 98 1.71 -6.85 0.03
CA LEU A 98 3.02 -7.51 0.19
C LEU A 98 3.40 -7.77 1.66
N ALA A 99 2.84 -7.03 2.61
CA ALA A 99 3.10 -7.25 4.03
C ALA A 99 2.45 -8.54 4.56
N GLY A 100 1.48 -9.10 3.85
CA GLY A 100 0.80 -10.32 4.27
C GLY A 100 1.74 -11.53 4.43
N ARG A 101 1.51 -12.32 5.48
CA ARG A 101 2.24 -13.56 5.72
C ARG A 101 1.95 -14.58 4.61
N LYS A 102 0.67 -14.82 4.33
CA LYS A 102 0.19 -15.52 3.13
C LYS A 102 -0.51 -14.49 2.26
N ARG A 103 -0.22 -14.54 0.98
CA ARG A 103 -0.70 -13.57 -0.01
C ARG A 103 -1.45 -14.30 -1.11
N THR A 104 -2.75 -14.00 -1.23
CA THR A 104 -3.65 -14.59 -2.22
C THR A 104 -4.33 -13.51 -3.04
N LEU A 105 -4.66 -13.82 -4.27
CA LEU A 105 -5.35 -12.92 -5.20
C LEU A 105 -6.65 -13.58 -5.64
N ALA A 106 -7.79 -12.92 -5.46
CA ALA A 106 -9.09 -13.44 -5.88
C ALA A 106 -9.15 -13.66 -7.40
N PRO A 107 -10.02 -14.54 -7.93
CA PRO A 107 -10.23 -14.67 -9.37
C PRO A 107 -10.62 -13.34 -10.01
N ASN A 108 -10.15 -13.11 -11.26
CA ASN A 108 -10.42 -11.88 -12.03
C ASN A 108 -10.01 -10.58 -11.29
N SER A 109 -8.97 -10.66 -10.48
CA SER A 109 -8.40 -9.52 -9.75
C SER A 109 -6.99 -9.24 -10.20
N THR A 110 -6.55 -7.98 -10.08
CA THR A 110 -5.22 -7.51 -10.50
C THR A 110 -4.45 -6.88 -9.35
N LEU A 111 -3.13 -7.03 -9.40
CA LEU A 111 -2.18 -6.24 -8.62
C LEU A 111 -1.42 -5.35 -9.59
N GLY A 112 -1.27 -4.07 -9.24
CA GLY A 112 -0.54 -3.13 -10.08
C GLY A 112 0.55 -2.39 -9.31
N PHE A 113 1.67 -2.18 -9.98
CA PHE A 113 2.89 -1.62 -9.42
C PHE A 113 3.46 -0.51 -10.29
N HIS A 114 4.04 0.48 -9.65
CA HIS A 114 4.88 1.52 -10.24
C HIS A 114 5.90 2.00 -9.21
N ARG A 115 6.91 2.75 -9.65
CA ARG A 115 7.88 3.35 -8.73
C ARG A 115 7.23 4.38 -7.81
N PRO A 116 7.76 4.57 -6.57
CA PRO A 116 7.30 5.65 -5.69
C PRO A 116 7.53 7.01 -6.35
N TRP A 117 6.75 8.00 -5.92
CA TRP A 117 6.84 9.38 -6.38
C TRP A 117 6.45 10.35 -5.27
N ILE A 118 6.91 11.58 -5.39
CA ILE A 118 6.59 12.65 -4.46
C ILE A 118 5.52 13.56 -5.05
N VAL A 119 4.65 14.09 -4.19
CA VAL A 119 3.59 15.04 -4.59
C VAL A 119 4.12 16.43 -4.44
N LYS A 120 4.37 17.11 -5.55
CA LYS A 120 4.96 18.47 -5.60
C LYS A 120 4.29 19.46 -4.64
N GLU A 121 2.97 19.45 -4.58
CA GLU A 121 2.18 20.35 -3.73
C GLU A 121 2.39 20.07 -2.25
N THR A 122 2.58 18.82 -1.87
CA THR A 122 2.89 18.40 -0.50
C THR A 122 4.29 18.86 -0.13
N GLU A 123 5.28 18.59 -0.98
CA GLU A 123 6.67 19.01 -0.77
C GLU A 123 6.80 20.53 -0.66
N LYS A 124 6.11 21.27 -1.52
CA LYS A 124 6.10 22.72 -1.45
C LYS A 124 5.53 23.23 -0.13
N LYS A 125 4.41 22.69 0.34
CA LYS A 125 3.80 23.06 1.62
C LYS A 125 4.74 22.73 2.79
N PHE A 126 5.38 21.58 2.75
CA PHE A 126 6.33 21.16 3.77
C PHE A 126 7.53 22.11 3.83
N TYR A 127 8.13 22.43 2.69
CA TYR A 127 9.21 23.44 2.59
C TYR A 127 8.78 24.79 3.17
N GLU A 128 7.66 25.34 2.72
CA GLU A 128 7.16 26.64 3.19
C GLU A 128 6.88 26.68 4.69
N ALA A 129 6.40 25.57 5.27
CA ALA A 129 6.09 25.47 6.69
C ALA A 129 7.34 25.36 7.56
N ASN A 130 8.39 24.68 7.08
CA ASN A 130 9.52 24.30 7.94
C ASN A 130 10.81 25.08 7.63
N ARG A 131 10.93 25.78 6.50
CA ARG A 131 12.18 26.43 6.02
C ARG A 131 12.86 27.34 7.06
N VAL A 132 12.09 28.01 7.92
CA VAL A 132 12.63 28.92 8.94
C VAL A 132 13.19 28.14 10.13
N GLU A 133 12.50 27.12 10.59
CA GLU A 133 12.91 26.28 11.72
C GLU A 133 14.15 25.45 11.35
N GLU A 134 14.16 24.90 10.13
CA GLU A 134 15.23 24.07 9.59
C GLU A 134 16.42 24.90 9.03
N ASN A 135 16.31 26.24 9.02
CA ASN A 135 17.31 27.16 8.47
C ASN A 135 17.65 26.93 7.01
N TRP A 136 16.70 26.48 6.19
CA TRP A 136 16.91 26.38 4.74
C TRP A 136 16.95 27.77 4.11
N VAL A 137 18.05 28.08 3.43
CA VAL A 137 18.27 29.39 2.80
C VAL A 137 17.43 29.52 1.53
N ASP A 138 17.34 28.42 0.77
CA ASP A 138 16.56 28.32 -0.46
C ASP A 138 16.00 26.90 -0.67
N GLU A 139 15.26 26.71 -1.76
CA GLU A 139 14.67 25.43 -2.10
C GLU A 139 15.70 24.32 -2.37
N PHE A 140 16.96 24.69 -2.72
CA PHE A 140 18.00 23.69 -3.02
C PHE A 140 18.51 22.99 -1.76
N ASP A 141 18.50 23.65 -0.61
CA ASP A 141 18.80 23.01 0.67
C ASP A 141 17.78 21.88 0.94
N TYR A 142 16.50 22.18 0.69
CA TYR A 142 15.42 21.19 0.85
C TYR A 142 15.48 20.07 -0.21
N VAL A 143 15.76 20.40 -1.46
CA VAL A 143 15.89 19.40 -2.53
C VAL A 143 16.99 18.38 -2.23
N THR A 144 18.09 18.80 -1.58
CA THR A 144 19.14 17.88 -1.17
C THR A 144 18.63 16.87 -0.16
N LEU A 145 17.85 17.31 0.83
CA LEU A 145 17.20 16.43 1.80
C LEU A 145 16.24 15.46 1.12
N VAL A 146 15.33 15.97 0.28
CA VAL A 146 14.36 15.14 -0.46
C VAL A 146 15.05 14.07 -1.31
N TYR A 147 16.20 14.40 -1.90
CA TYR A 147 16.97 13.44 -2.70
C TYR A 147 17.57 12.32 -1.85
N GLU A 148 18.11 12.66 -0.68
CA GLU A 148 18.65 11.66 0.25
C GLU A 148 17.55 10.76 0.81
N ASP A 149 16.44 11.33 1.26
CA ASP A 149 15.27 10.62 1.76
C ASP A 149 14.70 9.67 0.68
N ALA A 150 14.61 10.13 -0.57
CA ALA A 150 14.12 9.29 -1.67
C ALA A 150 15.03 8.08 -1.93
N ILE A 151 16.36 8.22 -1.78
CA ILE A 151 17.28 7.08 -1.90
C ILE A 151 17.07 6.11 -0.74
N GLU A 152 16.93 6.62 0.49
CA GLU A 152 16.69 5.79 1.67
C GLU A 152 15.37 5.02 1.54
N ASP A 153 14.29 5.68 1.14
CA ASP A 153 12.98 5.06 0.89
C ASP A 153 13.05 3.94 -0.16
N ILE A 154 13.80 4.14 -1.26
CA ILE A 154 14.00 3.11 -2.27
C ILE A 154 14.76 1.92 -1.69
N VAL A 155 15.81 2.15 -0.92
CA VAL A 155 16.62 1.09 -0.30
C VAL A 155 15.77 0.30 0.71
N GLU A 156 15.01 0.98 1.56
CA GLU A 156 14.11 0.34 2.52
C GLU A 156 12.99 -0.44 1.81
N GLY A 157 12.41 0.11 0.75
CA GLY A 157 11.43 -0.57 -0.10
C GLY A 157 11.97 -1.86 -0.72
N ILE A 158 13.21 -1.84 -1.25
CA ILE A 158 13.89 -3.03 -1.76
C ILE A 158 14.10 -4.07 -0.64
N ARG A 159 14.61 -3.65 0.51
CA ARG A 159 14.83 -4.51 1.68
C ARG A 159 13.53 -5.15 2.14
N PHE A 160 12.46 -4.37 2.24
CA PHE A 160 11.13 -4.85 2.59
C PHE A 160 10.66 -5.93 1.62
N MET A 161 10.60 -5.63 0.31
CA MET A 161 10.15 -6.58 -0.70
C MET A 161 10.99 -7.86 -0.72
N ARG A 162 12.32 -7.75 -0.60
CA ARG A 162 13.20 -8.91 -0.47
C ARG A 162 12.92 -9.73 0.77
N SER A 163 12.67 -9.11 1.91
CA SER A 163 12.29 -9.80 3.15
C SER A 163 10.96 -10.57 3.02
N ARG A 164 10.11 -10.14 2.08
CA ARG A 164 8.85 -10.82 1.74
C ARG A 164 9.02 -11.92 0.68
N GLY A 165 10.24 -12.17 0.23
CA GLY A 165 10.57 -13.21 -0.76
C GLY A 165 10.32 -12.79 -2.21
N VAL A 166 10.18 -11.48 -2.48
CA VAL A 166 9.99 -10.99 -3.86
C VAL A 166 11.34 -11.03 -4.59
N GLU A 167 11.35 -11.54 -5.82
CA GLU A 167 12.54 -11.64 -6.65
C GLU A 167 13.06 -10.26 -7.10
N MET A 168 14.40 -10.12 -7.20
CA MET A 168 15.05 -8.84 -7.49
C MET A 168 14.65 -8.27 -8.86
N ASP A 169 14.55 -9.09 -9.89
CA ASP A 169 14.18 -8.63 -11.23
C ASP A 169 12.76 -8.06 -11.26
N PHE A 170 11.86 -8.62 -10.47
CA PHE A 170 10.52 -8.08 -10.28
C PHE A 170 10.55 -6.71 -9.59
N ILE A 171 11.37 -6.55 -8.54
CA ILE A 171 11.56 -5.27 -7.82
C ILE A 171 12.12 -4.22 -8.78
N LEU A 172 13.15 -4.58 -9.56
CA LEU A 172 13.74 -3.67 -10.57
C LEU A 172 12.72 -3.27 -11.63
N LYS A 173 11.80 -4.17 -12.01
CA LYS A 173 10.71 -3.86 -12.93
C LYS A 173 9.74 -2.85 -12.33
N ILE A 174 9.37 -3.00 -11.05
CA ILE A 174 8.55 -2.00 -10.32
C ILE A 174 9.23 -0.63 -10.37
N LEU A 175 10.51 -0.55 -9.99
CA LEU A 175 11.26 0.71 -9.94
C LEU A 175 11.49 1.33 -11.32
N SER A 176 11.51 0.53 -12.38
CA SER A 176 11.61 1.03 -13.77
C SER A 176 10.27 1.50 -14.34
N THR A 177 9.14 1.08 -13.77
CA THR A 177 7.82 1.51 -14.21
C THR A 177 7.58 2.96 -13.79
N SER A 178 7.24 3.82 -14.74
CA SER A 178 6.97 5.23 -14.45
C SER A 178 5.84 5.38 -13.43
N SER A 179 5.91 6.43 -12.60
CA SER A 179 4.83 6.78 -11.69
C SER A 179 3.53 7.22 -12.38
N PHE A 180 3.58 7.49 -13.69
CA PHE A 180 2.42 7.81 -14.54
C PHE A 180 1.85 6.59 -15.25
N ASP A 181 2.51 5.43 -15.11
CA ASP A 181 2.09 4.16 -15.68
C ASP A 181 1.75 3.17 -14.56
N MET A 182 1.07 2.08 -14.93
CA MET A 182 0.80 0.98 -14.02
C MET A 182 1.21 -0.33 -14.71
N TRP A 183 2.09 -1.08 -14.09
CA TRP A 183 2.43 -2.42 -14.52
C TRP A 183 1.56 -3.43 -13.76
N GLU A 184 0.78 -4.18 -14.50
CA GLU A 184 -0.10 -5.24 -13.99
C GLU A 184 0.44 -6.59 -14.47
N PRO A 185 1.29 -7.26 -13.66
CA PRO A 185 1.82 -8.57 -14.01
C PRO A 185 0.72 -9.64 -13.99
N THR A 186 0.92 -10.68 -14.79
CA THR A 186 0.06 -11.88 -14.79
C THR A 186 0.13 -12.59 -13.43
N ARG A 187 -0.85 -13.42 -13.16
CA ARG A 187 -0.89 -14.23 -11.91
C ARG A 187 0.32 -15.17 -11.83
N GLU A 188 0.75 -15.72 -12.95
CA GLU A 188 1.93 -16.56 -13.07
C GLU A 188 3.20 -15.79 -12.71
N GLU A 189 3.40 -14.61 -13.31
CA GLU A 189 4.52 -13.73 -12.99
C GLU A 189 4.54 -13.33 -11.50
N LEU A 190 3.38 -13.00 -10.93
CA LEU A 190 3.25 -12.69 -9.49
C LEU A 190 3.66 -13.87 -8.61
N HIS A 191 3.31 -15.09 -8.99
CA HIS A 191 3.66 -16.28 -8.24
C HIS A 191 5.15 -16.62 -8.38
N GLU A 192 5.67 -16.62 -9.60
CA GLU A 192 7.08 -16.89 -9.89
C GLU A 192 8.01 -15.91 -9.19
N ALA A 193 7.60 -14.64 -9.14
CA ALA A 193 8.32 -13.59 -8.42
C ALA A 193 8.16 -13.63 -6.90
N GLY A 194 7.41 -14.56 -6.34
CA GLY A 194 7.17 -14.67 -4.90
C GLY A 194 6.23 -13.61 -4.31
N VAL A 195 5.52 -12.84 -5.16
CA VAL A 195 4.49 -11.89 -4.73
C VAL A 195 3.27 -12.62 -4.20
N LEU A 196 2.80 -13.65 -4.90
CA LEU A 196 1.79 -14.59 -4.39
C LEU A 196 2.45 -15.76 -3.69
N THR A 197 1.90 -16.19 -2.55
CA THR A 197 2.38 -17.38 -1.84
C THR A 197 1.68 -18.66 -2.29
N LYS A 198 0.62 -18.54 -3.09
CA LYS A 198 -0.12 -19.65 -3.71
C LYS A 198 -0.65 -19.23 -5.08
N LEU A 199 -0.54 -20.15 -6.04
CA LEU A 199 -1.36 -20.17 -7.26
C LEU A 199 -2.72 -20.82 -6.89
N ASN A 200 -3.80 -20.06 -6.95
CA ASN A 200 -5.16 -20.58 -6.79
C ASN A 200 -5.79 -20.75 -8.17
#